data_fd99d287b33c9adda2051601ae346ca8
#
_entry.id   fd99d287b33c9adda2051601ae346ca8
#
_cell.length_a   1.000
_cell.length_b   1.000
_cell.length_c   1.000
_cell.angle_alpha   90.00
_cell.angle_beta   90.00
_cell.angle_gamma   90.00
#
_symmetry.space_group_name_H-M   'P 1'
#
loop_
_entity.id
_entity.type
_entity.pdbx_description
1 polymer ?
#
loop_
_entity_poly.entity_id
_entity_poly.type
_entity_poly.pdbx_seq_one_letter_code
_entity_poly.pdbx_strand_id
1 'polypeptide(L)'
;MAVEDDEILENPKGRVLIIAGSDSSGGAGIQADIKAVTALGGYAATAVTALTVQNTQGVSAIHPAPLDIITGQIEAVLSDIGADVIKTGMLGTAEVIDTVIAALDAHADSATPVVVDPVMVAASGARLMDED
;
A
#
# COMPACT_ATOMS: atom_id res chain seq x y z
N MET A 1 24.95 16.65 -14.31
CA MET A 1 23.93 15.60 -14.67
C MET A 1 23.87 14.54 -13.60
N ALA A 2 24.95 13.84 -13.30
CA ALA A 2 24.98 12.84 -12.22
C ALA A 2 24.66 13.41 -10.82
N VAL A 3 24.99 14.67 -10.55
CA VAL A 3 24.74 15.34 -9.26
C VAL A 3 23.24 15.57 -9.01
N GLU A 4 22.46 15.89 -10.05
CA GLU A 4 21.00 16.09 -9.91
C GLU A 4 20.28 14.77 -9.63
N ASP A 5 20.72 13.68 -10.27
CA ASP A 5 20.16 12.34 -10.05
C ASP A 5 20.46 11.83 -8.64
N ASP A 6 21.67 12.04 -8.14
CA ASP A 6 22.08 11.69 -6.79
C ASP A 6 21.30 12.50 -5.74
N GLU A 7 21.06 13.78 -5.99
CA GLU A 7 20.29 14.65 -5.10
C GLU A 7 18.83 14.22 -4.99
N ILE A 8 18.22 13.78 -6.09
CA ILE A 8 16.86 13.24 -6.09
C ILE A 8 16.77 11.94 -5.30
N LEU A 9 17.76 11.07 -5.40
CA LEU A 9 17.81 9.80 -4.69
C LEU A 9 18.09 9.97 -3.19
N GLU A 10 18.93 10.95 -2.83
CA GLU A 10 19.30 11.20 -1.45
C GLU A 10 18.25 11.96 -0.63
N ASN A 11 17.40 12.76 -1.28
CA ASN A 11 16.43 13.62 -0.60
C ASN A 11 15.03 13.52 -1.22
N PRO A 12 14.32 12.39 -1.03
CA PRO A 12 12.95 12.28 -1.48
C PRO A 12 12.06 13.30 -0.74
N LYS A 13 11.07 13.86 -1.43
CA LYS A 13 10.12 14.84 -0.87
C LYS A 13 9.26 14.30 0.26
N GLY A 14 9.15 13.01 0.38
CA GLY A 14 8.40 12.33 1.42
C GLY A 14 8.44 10.83 1.23
N ARG A 15 8.23 10.10 2.32
CA ARG A 15 8.18 8.63 2.33
C ARG A 15 6.75 8.20 2.60
N VAL A 16 6.20 7.37 1.75
CA VAL A 16 4.83 6.88 1.86
C VAL A 16 4.86 5.36 2.04
N LEU A 17 4.25 4.87 3.10
CA LEU A 17 3.94 3.44 3.23
C LEU A 17 2.54 3.20 2.65
N ILE A 18 2.46 2.38 1.62
CA ILE A 18 1.23 2.01 0.93
C ILE A 18 0.82 0.62 1.40
N ILE A 19 -0.35 0.52 2.03
CA ILE A 19 -0.92 -0.75 2.51
C ILE A 19 -2.13 -1.05 1.63
N ALA A 20 -1.96 -1.93 0.66
CA ALA A 20 -2.99 -2.20 -0.34
C ALA A 20 -2.74 -3.51 -1.08
N GLY A 21 -3.67 -3.86 -1.94
CA GLY A 21 -3.54 -4.99 -2.85
C GLY A 21 -2.68 -4.71 -4.06
N SER A 22 -2.19 -5.76 -4.68
CA SER A 22 -1.42 -5.72 -5.91
C SER A 22 -2.31 -5.95 -7.12
N ASP A 23 -2.31 -5.02 -8.07
CA ASP A 23 -2.94 -5.16 -9.37
C ASP A 23 -1.91 -5.64 -10.40
N SER A 24 -2.08 -6.87 -10.89
CA SER A 24 -1.17 -7.47 -11.87
C SER A 24 -1.08 -6.68 -13.18
N SER A 25 -2.12 -5.91 -13.54
CA SER A 25 -2.13 -5.09 -14.75
C SER A 25 -1.48 -3.71 -14.57
N GLY A 26 -1.19 -3.31 -13.34
CA GLY A 26 -0.43 -2.10 -13.05
C GLY A 26 -1.22 -0.79 -13.00
N GLY A 27 -2.54 -0.83 -13.21
CA GLY A 27 -3.39 0.37 -13.29
C GLY A 27 -4.05 0.80 -11.99
N ALA A 28 -4.01 -0.03 -10.96
CA ALA A 28 -4.61 0.22 -9.66
C ALA A 28 -3.71 -0.32 -8.55
N GLY A 29 -4.21 -0.37 -7.31
CA GLY A 29 -3.51 -0.93 -6.17
C GLY A 29 -2.17 -0.28 -5.88
N ILE A 30 -1.25 -1.06 -5.34
CA ILE A 30 0.10 -0.55 -5.01
C ILE A 30 0.82 -0.02 -6.24
N GLN A 31 0.59 -0.58 -7.42
CA GLN A 31 1.26 -0.16 -8.65
C GLN A 31 0.90 1.27 -9.02
N ALA A 32 -0.37 1.63 -8.97
CA ALA A 32 -0.83 3.00 -9.21
C ALA A 32 -0.26 3.97 -8.17
N ASP A 33 -0.28 3.59 -6.91
CA ASP A 33 0.19 4.41 -5.80
C ASP A 33 1.70 4.64 -5.87
N ILE A 34 2.49 3.60 -6.17
CA ILE A 34 3.95 3.71 -6.35
C ILE A 34 4.26 4.70 -7.48
N LYS A 35 3.57 4.57 -8.62
CA LYS A 35 3.75 5.46 -9.77
C LYS A 35 3.45 6.92 -9.41
N ALA A 36 2.34 7.15 -8.70
CA ALA A 36 1.94 8.50 -8.30
C ALA A 36 2.94 9.12 -7.32
N VAL A 37 3.35 8.39 -6.29
CA VAL A 37 4.33 8.85 -5.30
C VAL A 37 5.67 9.17 -5.98
N THR A 38 6.12 8.27 -6.85
CA THR A 38 7.39 8.43 -7.58
C THR A 38 7.35 9.61 -8.53
N ALA A 39 6.25 9.81 -9.25
CA ALA A 39 6.07 10.94 -10.16
C ALA A 39 6.12 12.28 -9.43
N LEU A 40 5.70 12.31 -8.17
CA LEU A 40 5.72 13.51 -7.33
C LEU A 40 7.05 13.70 -6.55
N GLY A 41 8.02 12.84 -6.77
CA GLY A 41 9.34 12.93 -6.16
C GLY A 41 9.45 12.30 -4.77
N GLY A 42 8.44 11.49 -4.36
CA GLY A 42 8.46 10.78 -3.10
C GLY A 42 9.09 9.38 -3.20
N TYR A 43 9.26 8.76 -2.05
CA TYR A 43 9.68 7.37 -1.92
C TYR A 43 8.51 6.51 -1.49
N ALA A 44 8.24 5.43 -2.22
CA ALA A 44 7.13 4.52 -1.92
C ALA A 44 7.66 3.20 -1.38
N ALA A 45 7.13 2.78 -0.24
CA ALA A 45 7.28 1.44 0.30
C ALA A 45 5.89 0.79 0.41
N THR A 46 5.83 -0.53 0.50
CA THR A 46 4.55 -1.23 0.45
C THR A 46 4.42 -2.30 1.52
N ALA A 47 3.17 -2.51 1.96
CA ALA A 47 2.70 -3.72 2.62
C ALA A 47 1.55 -4.27 1.79
N VAL A 48 1.78 -5.39 1.12
CA VAL A 48 0.81 -5.98 0.20
C VAL A 48 -0.19 -6.83 0.98
N THR A 49 -1.48 -6.51 0.82
CA THR A 49 -2.57 -7.21 1.52
C THR A 49 -3.08 -8.43 0.75
N ALA A 50 -2.99 -8.39 -0.56
CA ALA A 50 -3.41 -9.47 -1.44
C ALA A 50 -2.75 -9.36 -2.82
N LEU A 51 -2.56 -10.49 -3.46
CA LEU A 51 -2.25 -10.54 -4.89
C LEU A 51 -3.56 -10.69 -5.66
N THR A 52 -3.68 -10.02 -6.79
CA THR A 52 -4.80 -10.22 -7.70
C THR A 52 -4.34 -10.76 -9.03
N VAL A 53 -5.20 -11.53 -9.67
CA VAL A 53 -5.10 -11.85 -11.10
C VAL A 53 -6.08 -10.93 -11.80
N GLN A 54 -5.59 -9.84 -12.30
CA GLN A 54 -6.39 -8.70 -12.77
C GLN A 54 -5.84 -8.15 -14.07
N ASN A 55 -6.76 -7.68 -14.91
CA ASN A 55 -6.48 -6.89 -16.11
C ASN A 55 -7.61 -5.88 -16.34
N THR A 56 -7.66 -5.23 -17.51
CA THR A 56 -8.69 -4.23 -17.80
C THR A 56 -10.09 -4.82 -17.98
N GLN A 57 -10.21 -6.14 -18.10
CA GLN A 57 -11.48 -6.86 -18.24
C GLN A 57 -12.09 -7.21 -16.87
N GLY A 58 -11.28 -7.38 -15.85
CA GLY A 58 -11.76 -7.71 -14.52
C GLY A 58 -10.72 -8.36 -13.61
N VAL A 59 -11.21 -8.80 -12.46
CA VAL A 59 -10.44 -9.54 -11.46
C VAL A 59 -10.89 -11.00 -11.49
N SER A 60 -10.01 -11.93 -11.85
CA SER A 60 -10.34 -13.35 -11.95
C SER A 60 -9.97 -14.17 -10.72
N ALA A 61 -9.03 -13.67 -9.89
CA ALA A 61 -8.65 -14.33 -8.64
C ALA A 61 -8.04 -13.31 -7.67
N ILE A 62 -8.22 -13.58 -6.38
CA ILE A 62 -7.60 -12.82 -5.29
C ILE A 62 -6.95 -13.83 -4.35
N HIS A 63 -5.68 -13.61 -4.03
CA HIS A 63 -4.93 -14.42 -3.05
C HIS A 63 -4.52 -13.52 -1.89
N PRO A 64 -5.22 -13.60 -0.74
CA PRO A 64 -4.88 -12.80 0.43
C PRO A 64 -3.48 -13.13 0.95
N ALA A 65 -2.75 -12.12 1.38
CA ALA A 65 -1.52 -12.34 2.12
C ALA A 65 -1.84 -12.83 3.54
N PRO A 66 -1.05 -13.77 4.11
CA PRO A 66 -1.22 -14.15 5.51
C PRO A 66 -1.12 -12.95 6.45
N LEU A 67 -1.90 -12.95 7.53
CA LEU A 67 -1.96 -11.81 8.46
C LEU A 67 -0.59 -11.49 9.09
N ASP A 68 0.19 -12.50 9.43
CA ASP A 68 1.54 -12.33 9.98
C ASP A 68 2.51 -11.72 8.96
N ILE A 69 2.32 -12.00 7.68
CA ILE A 69 3.10 -11.39 6.60
C ILE A 69 2.74 -9.91 6.43
N ILE A 70 1.46 -9.57 6.54
CA ILE A 70 1.03 -8.16 6.50
C ILE A 70 1.66 -7.38 7.65
N THR A 71 1.56 -7.90 8.86
CA THR A 71 2.20 -7.30 10.05
C THR A 71 3.71 -7.17 9.86
N GLY A 72 4.36 -8.22 9.39
CA GLY A 72 5.81 -8.24 9.16
C GLY A 72 6.28 -7.20 8.14
N GLN A 73 5.53 -7.00 7.06
CA GLN A 73 5.83 -5.96 6.06
C GLN A 73 5.75 -4.55 6.66
N ILE A 74 4.69 -4.27 7.42
CA ILE A 74 4.51 -2.98 8.09
C ILE A 74 5.65 -2.73 9.07
N GLU A 75 5.96 -3.70 9.92
CA GLU A 75 7.05 -3.61 10.88
C GLU A 75 8.40 -3.40 10.21
N ALA A 76 8.70 -4.16 9.16
CA ALA A 76 9.97 -4.05 8.44
C ALA A 76 10.19 -2.66 7.84
N VAL A 77 9.15 -2.06 7.26
CA VAL A 77 9.24 -0.72 6.69
C VAL A 77 9.33 0.35 7.77
N LEU A 78 8.45 0.31 8.77
CA LEU A 78 8.39 1.36 9.78
C LEU A 78 9.59 1.35 10.73
N SER A 79 10.21 0.19 10.99
CA SER A 79 11.37 0.09 11.86
C SER A 79 12.68 0.53 11.21
N ASP A 80 12.75 0.63 9.91
CA ASP A 80 13.97 0.97 9.15
C ASP A 80 13.78 2.24 8.33
N ILE A 81 13.01 2.15 7.24
CA ILE A 81 12.79 3.28 6.32
C ILE A 81 11.93 4.36 6.99
N GLY A 82 10.90 3.96 7.72
CA GLY A 82 9.90 4.85 8.26
C GLY A 82 8.92 5.35 7.20
N ALA A 83 7.99 6.19 7.63
CA ALA A 83 7.01 6.80 6.74
C ALA A 83 6.60 8.18 7.27
N ASP A 84 6.48 9.13 6.34
CA ASP A 84 5.93 10.46 6.63
C ASP A 84 4.41 10.47 6.52
N VAL A 85 3.87 9.60 5.66
CA VAL A 85 2.44 9.38 5.46
C VAL A 85 2.21 7.88 5.21
N ILE A 86 1.07 7.40 5.69
CA ILE A 86 0.60 6.04 5.41
C ILE A 86 -0.67 6.14 4.58
N LYS A 87 -0.76 5.35 3.51
CA LYS A 87 -1.97 5.27 2.68
C LYS A 87 -2.49 3.85 2.68
N THR A 88 -3.78 3.67 2.95
CA THR A 88 -4.43 2.37 2.81
C THR A 88 -5.32 2.34 1.58
N GLY A 89 -5.26 1.25 0.83
CA GLY A 89 -6.17 0.94 -0.26
C GLY A 89 -7.01 -0.28 0.06
N MET A 90 -7.01 -1.28 -0.82
CA MET A 90 -7.76 -2.52 -0.62
C MET A 90 -7.22 -3.32 0.57
N LEU A 91 -8.05 -3.50 1.59
CA LEU A 91 -7.74 -4.33 2.76
C LEU A 91 -8.45 -5.69 2.73
N GLY A 92 -9.62 -5.75 2.11
CA GLY A 92 -10.32 -6.99 1.78
C GLY A 92 -11.27 -7.49 2.86
N THR A 93 -10.82 -7.69 4.08
CA THR A 93 -11.61 -8.26 5.18
C THR A 93 -11.47 -7.46 6.47
N ALA A 94 -12.41 -7.65 7.38
CA ALA A 94 -12.34 -7.07 8.72
C ALA A 94 -11.08 -7.54 9.48
N GLU A 95 -10.69 -8.79 9.32
CA GLU A 95 -9.46 -9.33 9.94
C GLU A 95 -8.21 -8.60 9.46
N VAL A 96 -8.11 -8.30 8.18
CA VAL A 96 -7.00 -7.52 7.61
C VAL A 96 -7.02 -6.10 8.17
N ILE A 97 -8.18 -5.47 8.25
CA ILE A 97 -8.33 -4.13 8.83
C ILE A 97 -7.82 -4.11 10.28
N ASP A 98 -8.27 -5.07 11.10
CA ASP A 98 -7.85 -5.17 12.50
C ASP A 98 -6.35 -5.41 12.63
N THR A 99 -5.80 -6.26 11.77
CA THR A 99 -4.36 -6.54 11.71
C THR A 99 -3.56 -5.30 11.36
N VAL A 100 -4.00 -4.53 10.37
CA VAL A 100 -3.34 -3.28 9.97
C VAL A 100 -3.40 -2.25 11.09
N ILE A 101 -4.56 -2.07 11.72
CA ILE A 101 -4.71 -1.15 12.85
C ILE A 101 -3.75 -1.52 13.98
N ALA A 102 -3.71 -2.80 14.36
CA ALA A 102 -2.81 -3.26 15.42
C ALA A 102 -1.33 -3.04 15.08
N ALA A 103 -0.94 -3.30 13.84
CA ALA A 103 0.45 -3.09 13.39
C ALA A 103 0.83 -1.60 13.37
N LEU A 104 -0.07 -0.73 12.94
CA LEU A 104 0.16 0.71 12.95
C LEU A 104 0.22 1.27 14.37
N ASP A 105 -0.64 0.81 15.27
CA ASP A 105 -0.60 1.20 16.68
C ASP A 105 0.71 0.80 17.35
N ALA A 106 1.26 -0.35 16.98
CA ALA A 106 2.51 -0.86 17.55
C ALA A 106 3.77 -0.20 16.97
N HIS A 107 3.78 0.18 15.70
CA HIS A 107 4.99 0.54 14.97
C HIS A 107 4.99 1.94 14.36
N ALA A 108 3.85 2.56 14.10
CA ALA A 108 3.77 3.90 13.54
C ALA A 108 3.84 4.97 14.63
N ASP A 109 4.40 6.13 14.27
CA ASP A 109 4.29 7.32 15.10
C ASP A 109 2.82 7.78 15.14
N SER A 110 2.31 8.11 16.33
CA SER A 110 0.92 8.55 16.51
C SER A 110 0.58 9.86 15.75
N ALA A 111 1.59 10.64 15.38
CA ALA A 111 1.43 11.87 14.61
C ALA A 111 1.46 11.63 13.09
N THR A 112 1.79 10.42 12.63
CA THR A 112 1.85 10.11 11.20
C THR A 112 0.44 10.11 10.59
N PRO A 113 0.16 10.97 9.59
CA PRO A 113 -1.15 10.98 8.92
C PRO A 113 -1.41 9.66 8.19
N VAL A 114 -2.66 9.22 8.22
CA VAL A 114 -3.13 8.06 7.47
C VAL A 114 -4.21 8.52 6.49
N VAL A 115 -3.97 8.28 5.20
CA VAL A 115 -4.94 8.54 4.13
C VAL A 115 -5.66 7.24 3.83
N VAL A 116 -6.96 7.21 4.09
CA VAL A 116 -7.79 6.01 3.90
C VAL A 116 -8.58 6.13 2.61
N ASP A 117 -8.35 5.20 1.68
CA ASP A 117 -9.18 4.98 0.51
C ASP A 117 -9.96 3.68 0.73
N PRO A 118 -11.26 3.74 1.07
CA PRO A 118 -12.03 2.55 1.43
C PRO A 118 -12.48 1.76 0.20
N VAL A 119 -11.52 1.18 -0.52
CA VAL A 119 -11.77 0.40 -1.74
C VAL A 119 -12.59 -0.84 -1.43
N MET A 120 -13.78 -0.94 -2.05
CA MET A 120 -14.71 -2.07 -1.89
C MET A 120 -14.93 -2.83 -3.20
N VAL A 121 -14.86 -2.11 -4.33
CA VAL A 121 -15.20 -2.62 -5.65
C VAL A 121 -14.14 -2.15 -6.65
N ALA A 122 -13.70 -3.05 -7.54
CA ALA A 122 -12.81 -2.69 -8.64
C ALA A 122 -13.55 -1.88 -9.71
N ALA A 123 -12.83 -1.16 -10.59
CA ALA A 123 -13.40 -0.43 -11.71
C ALA A 123 -14.24 -1.31 -12.64
N SER A 124 -13.91 -2.62 -12.74
CA SER A 124 -14.66 -3.63 -13.49
C SER A 124 -15.98 -4.06 -12.81
N GLY A 125 -16.25 -3.63 -11.57
CA GLY A 125 -17.40 -4.07 -10.77
C GLY A 125 -17.13 -5.28 -9.87
N ALA A 126 -15.93 -5.87 -9.91
CA ALA A 126 -15.56 -6.98 -9.02
C ALA A 126 -15.44 -6.51 -7.57
N ARG A 127 -16.05 -7.28 -6.66
CA ARG A 127 -15.96 -6.97 -5.22
C ARG A 127 -14.57 -7.27 -4.69
N LEU A 128 -14.02 -6.32 -3.94
CA LEU A 128 -12.68 -6.40 -3.35
C LEU A 128 -12.69 -6.36 -1.83
N MET A 129 -13.89 -6.31 -1.21
CA MET A 129 -14.07 -6.30 0.23
C MET A 129 -15.31 -7.08 0.60
N ASP A 130 -15.26 -7.80 1.71
CA ASP A 130 -16.41 -8.51 2.27
C ASP A 130 -17.47 -7.52 2.80
N GLU A 131 -18.75 -7.93 2.81
CA GLU A 131 -19.86 -7.08 3.25
C GLU A 131 -19.85 -6.78 4.76
N ASP A 132 -19.16 -7.61 5.52
CA ASP A 132 -19.08 -7.48 6.97
C ASP A 132 -17.99 -6.48 7.42
#